data_5db40c423190821e75032797476b499f
#
_entry.id   5db40c423190821e75032797476b499f
#
_cell.length_a   1.000
_cell.length_b   1.000
_cell.length_c   1.000
_cell.angle_alpha   90.00
_cell.angle_beta   90.00
_cell.angle_gamma   90.00
#
_symmetry.space_group_name_H-M   'P 1'
#
loop_
_entity.id
_entity.type
_entity.pdbx_description
1 polymer ?
#
loop_
_entity_poly.entity_id
_entity_poly.type
_entity_poly.pdbx_seq_one_letter_code
_entity_poly.pdbx_strand_id
1 'polypeptide(L)' 'MKIVYITGCLGFMGSYATRMALQRGWYVYGVDKVTYAANPKLLDEFNKYENFRFIRRDIKNLKFLNDCDYVINYAAES' A
#
# COMPACT_ATOMS: atom_id res chain seq x y z
N MET A 1 -14.22 7.58 7.54
CA MET A 1 -12.95 7.36 6.80
C MET A 1 -12.91 5.93 6.30
N LYS A 2 -12.58 5.76 5.04
CA LYS A 2 -12.47 4.41 4.50
C LYS A 2 -11.07 3.90 4.68
N ILE A 3 -10.94 2.61 4.90
CA ILE A 3 -9.66 1.95 5.13
C ILE A 3 -9.43 0.97 4.00
N VAL A 4 -8.26 1.05 3.37
CA VAL A 4 -7.92 0.18 2.26
C VAL A 4 -6.54 -0.42 2.44
N TYR A 5 -6.39 -1.70 2.13
CA TYR A 5 -5.09 -2.33 2.01
C TYR A 5 -4.71 -2.35 0.55
N ILE A 6 -3.53 -1.87 0.22
CA ILE A 6 -3.04 -1.88 -1.15
C ILE A 6 -1.74 -2.66 -1.18
N THR A 7 -1.77 -3.85 -1.76
CA THR A 7 -0.58 -4.68 -1.87
C THR A 7 0.17 -4.27 -3.13
N GLY A 8 1.49 -4.34 -3.09
CA GLY A 8 2.32 -3.85 -4.17
C GLY A 8 2.33 -2.33 -4.24
N CYS A 9 2.21 -1.68 -3.08
CA CYS A 9 2.01 -0.23 -3.03
C CYS A 9 3.20 0.57 -3.55
N LEU A 10 4.37 -0.03 -3.66
CA LEU A 10 5.55 0.66 -4.18
C LEU A 10 5.79 0.35 -5.67
N GLY A 11 4.95 -0.46 -6.27
CA GLY A 11 5.04 -0.72 -7.70
C GLY A 11 4.36 0.35 -8.51
N PHE A 12 4.39 0.22 -9.84
CA PHE A 12 3.85 1.26 -10.69
C PHE A 12 2.36 1.49 -10.48
N MET A 13 1.56 0.45 -10.59
CA MET A 13 0.11 0.61 -10.43
C MET A 13 -0.26 0.79 -8.97
N GLY A 14 0.40 0.07 -8.08
CA GLY A 14 0.09 0.17 -6.66
C GLY A 14 0.37 1.54 -6.09
N SER A 15 1.45 2.19 -6.56
CA SER A 15 1.77 3.53 -6.08
C SER A 15 0.76 4.55 -6.58
N TYR A 16 0.29 4.38 -7.80
CA TYR A 16 -0.73 5.28 -8.33
C TYR A 16 -2.01 5.20 -7.50
N ALA A 17 -2.45 3.97 -7.21
CA ALA A 17 -3.65 3.76 -6.41
C ALA A 17 -3.48 4.28 -4.98
N THR A 18 -2.28 4.08 -4.41
CA THR A 18 -1.99 4.55 -3.06
C THR A 18 -2.08 6.07 -2.99
N ARG A 19 -1.47 6.75 -3.96
CA ARG A 19 -1.49 8.22 -3.97
C ARG A 19 -2.92 8.73 -4.11
N MET A 20 -3.71 8.11 -4.97
CA MET A 20 -5.10 8.52 -5.16
C MET A 20 -5.91 8.35 -3.88
N ALA A 21 -5.74 7.21 -3.21
CA ALA A 21 -6.49 6.94 -1.99
C ALA A 21 -6.10 7.93 -0.88
N LEU A 22 -4.80 8.20 -0.75
CA LEU A 22 -4.33 9.15 0.26
C LEU A 22 -4.88 10.55 0.02
N GLN A 23 -4.90 10.97 -1.23
CA GLN A 23 -5.40 12.29 -1.57
C GLN A 23 -6.89 12.42 -1.33
N ARG A 24 -7.61 11.31 -1.32
CA ARG A 24 -9.03 11.31 -1.02
C ARG A 24 -9.32 11.19 0.47
N GLY A 25 -8.29 11.14 1.29
CA GLY A 25 -8.47 11.06 2.73
C GLY A 25 -8.72 9.67 3.27
N TRP A 26 -8.50 8.65 2.47
CA TRP A 26 -8.65 7.28 2.94
C TRP A 26 -7.46 6.90 3.80
N TYR A 27 -7.65 5.98 4.73
CA TYR A 27 -6.54 5.42 5.47
C TYR A 27 -5.99 4.25 4.68
N VAL A 28 -4.69 4.28 4.37
CA VAL A 28 -4.08 3.29 3.50
C VAL A 28 -3.05 2.47 4.26
N TYR A 29 -3.25 1.16 4.28
CA TYR A 29 -2.21 0.24 4.69
C TYR A 29 -1.52 -0.23 3.42
N GLY A 30 -0.32 0.29 3.16
CA GLY A 30 0.44 -0.07 1.97
C GLY A 30 1.34 -1.25 2.26
N VAL A 31 1.21 -2.30 1.49
CA VAL A 31 1.94 -3.54 1.70
C VAL A 31 2.88 -3.79 0.53
N ASP A 32 4.14 -4.08 0.84
CA ASP A 32 5.10 -4.40 -0.22
C ASP A 32 6.24 -5.16 0.42
N LYS A 33 6.87 -6.06 -0.31
CA LYS A 33 8.03 -6.75 0.22
C LYS A 33 9.33 -6.01 -0.09
N VAL A 34 9.22 -4.92 -0.81
CA VAL A 34 10.34 -4.03 -1.10
C VAL A 34 11.48 -4.76 -1.79
N THR A 35 11.22 -5.23 -2.98
CA THR A 35 12.29 -5.78 -3.81
C THR A 35 13.04 -4.60 -4.40
N TYR A 36 14.22 -4.88 -4.95
CA TYR A 36 14.98 -3.79 -5.53
C TYR A 36 14.28 -3.17 -6.75
N ALA A 37 13.24 -3.80 -7.25
CA ALA A 37 12.47 -3.23 -8.36
C ALA A 37 11.51 -2.16 -7.87
N ALA A 38 11.21 -2.13 -6.58
CA ALA A 38 10.33 -1.11 -6.05
C ALA A 38 11.09 0.21 -5.91
N ASN A 39 10.36 1.31 -5.92
CA ASN A 39 10.96 2.63 -5.80
C ASN A 39 10.87 3.11 -4.35
N PRO A 40 11.97 3.08 -3.59
CA PRO A 40 11.91 3.48 -2.18
C PRO A 40 11.59 4.96 -1.96
N LYS A 41 11.77 5.79 -2.98
CA LYS A 41 11.41 7.20 -2.84
C LYS A 41 9.91 7.38 -2.67
N LEU A 42 9.13 6.43 -3.16
CA LEU A 42 7.69 6.48 -2.99
C LEU A 42 7.32 6.30 -1.53
N LEU A 43 8.07 5.49 -0.80
CA LEU A 43 7.80 5.30 0.60
C LEU A 43 8.00 6.59 1.38
N ASP A 44 9.03 7.37 1.02
CA ASP A 44 9.23 8.67 1.64
C ASP A 44 8.06 9.61 1.36
N GLU A 45 7.55 9.58 0.14
CA GLU A 45 6.39 10.39 -0.21
C GLU A 45 5.18 10.00 0.63
N PHE A 46 4.91 8.71 0.70
CA PHE A 46 3.68 8.24 1.37
C PHE A 46 3.77 8.40 2.88
N ASN A 47 4.97 8.27 3.45
CA ASN A 47 5.12 8.42 4.89
C ASN A 47 4.87 9.85 5.38
N LYS A 48 4.76 10.80 4.49
CA LYS A 48 4.40 12.16 4.88
C LYS A 48 2.93 12.30 5.18
N TYR A 49 2.13 11.32 4.80
CA TYR A 49 0.70 11.35 5.08
C TYR A 49 0.43 10.73 6.43
N GLU A 50 -0.40 11.38 7.24
CA GLU A 50 -0.79 10.80 8.53
C GLU A 50 -1.69 9.59 8.36
N ASN A 51 -2.35 9.50 7.22
CA ASN A 51 -3.29 8.42 6.93
C ASN A 51 -2.66 7.28 6.14
N PHE A 52 -1.34 7.09 6.29
CA PHE A 52 -0.64 6.01 5.63
C PHE A 52 0.15 5.19 6.64
N ARG A 53 0.11 3.87 6.49
CA ARG A 53 0.96 2.98 7.26
C ARG A 53 1.55 1.93 6.34
N PHE A 54 2.88 1.79 6.38
CA PHE A 54 3.57 0.82 5.54
C PHE A 54 3.75 -0.50 6.27
N ILE A 55 3.48 -1.60 5.58
CA ILE A 55 3.70 -2.94 6.10
C ILE A 55 4.61 -3.65 5.12
N ARG A 56 5.82 -3.98 5.59
CA ARG A 56 6.78 -4.67 4.75
C ARG A 56 6.58 -6.17 4.92
N ARG A 57 5.89 -6.78 3.98
CA ARG A 57 5.62 -8.21 4.01
C ARG A 57 5.39 -8.76 2.63
N ASP A 58 5.71 -10.04 2.48
CA ASP A 58 5.30 -10.79 1.31
C ASP A 58 3.80 -11.07 1.46
N ILE A 59 3.05 -10.90 0.39
CA ILE A 59 1.62 -11.11 0.43
C ILE A 59 1.25 -12.51 0.89
N LYS A 60 2.12 -13.47 0.67
CA LYS A 60 1.84 -14.84 1.10
C LYS A 60 1.75 -14.96 2.60
N ASN A 61 2.41 -14.07 3.33
CA ASN A 61 2.44 -14.11 4.78
C ASN A 61 1.55 -13.05 5.41
N LEU A 62 0.77 -12.36 4.59
CA LEU A 62 -0.03 -11.27 5.11
C LEU A 62 -1.32 -11.80 5.68
N LYS A 63 -1.61 -11.39 6.91
CA LYS A 63 -2.91 -11.60 7.49
C LYS A 63 -3.58 -10.26 7.55
N PHE A 64 -4.71 -10.13 6.88
CA PHE A 64 -5.41 -8.87 6.88
C PHE A 64 -6.04 -8.65 8.24
N LEU A 65 -5.91 -7.45 8.74
CA LEU A 65 -6.61 -7.07 9.93
C LEU A 65 -8.07 -6.93 9.57
N ASN A 66 -8.89 -7.05 10.57
CA ASN A 66 -10.28 -7.17 10.33
C ASN A 66 -11.00 -5.95 9.91
N ASP A 67 -10.54 -4.80 9.98
CA ASP A 67 -11.33 -3.61 9.80
C ASP A 67 -10.93 -2.79 8.60
N CYS A 68 -10.95 -3.38 7.42
CA CYS A 68 -10.73 -2.61 6.21
C CYS A 68 -11.97 -2.65 5.34
N ASP A 69 -12.17 -1.59 4.57
CA ASP A 69 -13.31 -1.53 3.65
C ASP A 69 -12.97 -2.18 2.32
N TYR A 70 -11.73 -2.09 1.88
CA TYR A 70 -11.32 -2.61 0.58
C TYR A 70 -9.92 -3.19 0.62
N VAL A 71 -9.67 -4.14 -0.26
CA VAL A 71 -8.33 -4.68 -0.49
C VAL A 71 -8.07 -4.60 -1.98
N ILE A 72 -7.00 -3.93 -2.36
CA ILE A 72 -6.60 -3.82 -3.76
C ILE A 72 -5.25 -4.50 -3.91
N ASN A 73 -5.20 -5.54 -4.72
CA ASN A 73 -4.02 -6.39 -4.82
C ASN A 73 -3.26 -6.16 -6.12
N TYR A 74 -2.17 -5.41 -6.04
CA TYR A 74 -1.26 -5.22 -7.16
C TYR A 74 0.05 -6.01 -6.99
N ALA A 75 0.15 -6.80 -5.92
CA ALA A 75 1.36 -7.56 -5.69
C ALA A 75 1.36 -8.88 -6.45
N ALA A 76 0.37 -9.08 -7.25
CA ALA A 76 0.32 -10.30 -8.01
C ALA A 76 1.55 -10.40 -8.88
N GLU A 77 2.14 -11.54 -8.96
CA GLU A 77 3.30 -11.63 -9.58
C GLU A 77 3.20 -11.81 -10.92
N SER A 78 4.00 -11.47 -11.54
CA SER A 78 3.97 -11.78 -12.95
C SER A 78 4.88 -12.92 -13.27
#